data_bc3e20a9bda01c557981702f84012510
#
_entry.id   bc3e20a9bda01c557981702f84012510
#
_cell.length_a   1.000
_cell.length_b   1.000
_cell.length_c   1.000
_cell.angle_alpha   90.00
_cell.angle_beta   90.00
_cell.angle_gamma   90.00
#
_symmetry.space_group_name_H-M   'P 1'
#
loop_
_entity.id
_entity.type
_entity.pdbx_description
1 polymer ?
#
loop_
_entity_poly.entity_id
_entity_poly.type
_entity_poly.pdbx_seq_one_letter_code
_entity_poly.pdbx_strand_id
1 'polypeptide(L)'
;MNVRMVVALNMYDALQHSGNKLNYHKLSELLGVPMVPTVSRTGEGIDNLFHVIIGLYEGADFMGQKEEIKNEILRDFREWHDAYVPGHKYEGAGEEDNFTAKGFIRHIHINHGPEIERSIDNVKREISKNENIRHKYSTRFLAIKLLENDKDIETRVIAPLPNGAEILAIRDNEAARLRELGNDDSEQCIADAKYGFISGALKETFTQNNHDTETFTRVVDSIVTNRFWGFPIFFIFLYIMFEGTFVLGEYPQQAIEWLVGLIAQGTETFLSPGPLKDLIIDGIIGGVGGVIVFLPNILLLYFFISFMEDSGYMARAAFIMDKIMHKMGLHGKSFIPLIMGFGCNVPAIMSSRIIESRKARLVTMLVNPLMSCSARLPIYLVMIGAFFPGKASLILLSIYAIGILLAVLMARIFTKFLVKGDDSPFVMELPPYRMPTAKVVLRHTWEKGKQYLKKMGGIIMVASIIIWFLGYYPNHEAYETTAEQQENSYIGQLGKAIEPAIEPLGFDWKMGIGILSGIGAKELVVSTLGVLYTNEDDVDTVDLSERIPITPLVAYGYMLFVLIYFPCIATLAAIKQESGGWKWAIFAATYTTILAWLVAFGVYQIGSLFI
;
A
#
# COMPACT_ATOMS: atom_id res chain seq x y z
N MET A 1 10.42 -2.22 30.81
CA MET A 1 9.83 -3.50 30.35
C MET A 1 10.78 -4.62 30.72
N ASN A 2 10.26 -5.72 31.25
CA ASN A 2 11.08 -6.94 31.44
C ASN A 2 11.10 -7.76 30.15
N VAL A 3 11.55 -7.15 29.06
CA VAL A 3 11.62 -7.79 27.73
C VAL A 3 13.08 -7.92 27.36
N ARG A 4 13.48 -9.12 26.94
CA ARG A 4 14.80 -9.34 26.36
C ARG A 4 14.84 -8.69 24.99
N MET A 5 15.89 -7.94 24.69
CA MET A 5 16.00 -7.14 23.49
C MET A 5 17.39 -7.29 22.88
N VAL A 6 17.43 -7.37 21.55
CA VAL A 6 18.64 -7.27 20.73
C VAL A 6 18.43 -6.15 19.74
N VAL A 7 19.44 -5.36 19.47
CA VAL A 7 19.43 -4.31 18.47
C VAL A 7 20.22 -4.75 17.25
N ALA A 8 19.55 -4.89 16.10
CA ALA A 8 20.22 -5.07 14.82
C ALA A 8 20.58 -3.68 14.26
N LEU A 9 21.87 -3.38 14.17
CA LEU A 9 22.39 -2.17 13.53
C LEU A 9 22.45 -2.40 12.02
N ASN A 10 21.30 -2.27 11.38
CA ASN A 10 21.19 -2.52 9.95
C ASN A 10 21.81 -1.40 9.12
N MET A 11 22.12 -1.72 7.85
CA MET A 11 22.80 -0.81 6.92
C MET A 11 24.20 -0.41 7.41
N TYR A 12 24.89 -1.30 8.11
CA TYR A 12 26.21 -1.04 8.66
C TYR A 12 27.27 -0.74 7.58
N ASP A 13 27.09 -1.30 6.37
CA ASP A 13 27.88 -0.95 5.19
C ASP A 13 27.83 0.55 4.87
N ALA A 14 26.67 1.19 5.05
CA ALA A 14 26.54 2.62 4.81
C ALA A 14 27.32 3.46 5.84
N LEU A 15 27.34 3.01 7.09
CA LEU A 15 28.15 3.66 8.12
C LEU A 15 29.65 3.55 7.78
N GLN A 16 30.10 2.37 7.36
CA GLN A 16 31.48 2.15 6.93
C GLN A 16 31.87 2.99 5.71
N HIS A 17 31.00 3.03 4.68
CA HIS A 17 31.21 3.81 3.47
C HIS A 17 31.22 5.34 3.71
N SER A 18 30.49 5.81 4.71
CA SER A 18 30.51 7.24 5.10
C SER A 18 31.82 7.63 5.81
N GLY A 19 32.68 6.65 6.16
CA GLY A 19 33.88 6.85 6.94
C GLY A 19 33.62 7.15 8.42
N ASN A 20 32.36 7.18 8.84
CA ASN A 20 31.98 7.29 10.25
C ASN A 20 32.30 6.00 11.00
N LYS A 21 32.69 6.13 12.25
CA LYS A 21 33.00 4.97 13.10
C LYS A 21 32.06 4.94 14.29
N LEU A 22 31.42 3.79 14.52
CA LEU A 22 30.60 3.54 15.70
C LEU A 22 31.20 2.37 16.48
N ASN A 23 31.59 2.64 17.72
CA ASN A 23 31.97 1.58 18.66
C ASN A 23 30.70 0.97 19.26
N TYR A 24 30.09 0.04 18.51
CA TYR A 24 28.84 -0.59 18.91
C TYR A 24 28.98 -1.50 20.13
N HIS A 25 30.17 -2.03 20.42
CA HIS A 25 30.46 -2.79 21.66
C HIS A 25 30.30 -1.89 22.88
N LYS A 26 30.96 -0.73 22.89
CA LYS A 26 30.85 0.24 23.98
C LYS A 26 29.44 0.80 24.11
N LEU A 27 28.76 1.05 22.98
CA LEU A 27 27.36 1.48 22.98
C LEU A 27 26.43 0.41 23.54
N SER A 28 26.68 -0.87 23.22
CA SER A 28 25.98 -2.03 23.79
C SER A 28 26.17 -2.09 25.33
N GLU A 29 27.38 -1.85 25.82
CA GLU A 29 27.66 -1.79 27.26
C GLU A 29 26.94 -0.64 27.95
N LEU A 30 26.95 0.55 27.35
CA LEU A 30 26.28 1.74 27.86
C LEU A 30 24.75 1.60 27.89
N LEU A 31 24.17 0.92 26.91
CA LEU A 31 22.72 0.71 26.82
C LEU A 31 22.25 -0.61 27.45
N GLY A 32 23.19 -1.50 27.84
CA GLY A 32 22.88 -2.82 28.42
C GLY A 32 22.08 -3.73 27.48
N VAL A 33 22.18 -3.51 26.18
CA VAL A 33 21.44 -4.24 25.14
C VAL A 33 22.45 -4.71 24.09
N PRO A 34 22.52 -6.00 23.76
CA PRO A 34 23.38 -6.48 22.69
C PRO A 34 23.07 -5.82 21.37
N MET A 35 24.09 -5.39 20.64
CA MET A 35 24.00 -4.78 19.34
C MET A 35 24.77 -5.60 18.31
N VAL A 36 24.14 -5.91 17.21
CA VAL A 36 24.74 -6.70 16.13
C VAL A 36 24.71 -5.90 14.84
N PRO A 37 25.87 -5.59 14.22
CA PRO A 37 25.91 -4.97 12.91
C PRO A 37 25.38 -5.95 11.85
N THR A 38 24.49 -5.46 10.99
CA THR A 38 23.87 -6.25 9.93
C THR A 38 23.79 -5.47 8.62
N VAL A 39 23.83 -6.19 7.51
CA VAL A 39 23.57 -5.66 6.18
C VAL A 39 22.50 -6.54 5.51
N SER A 40 21.24 -6.22 5.73
CA SER A 40 20.10 -7.03 5.26
C SER A 40 20.11 -7.26 3.74
N ARG A 41 20.73 -6.37 2.97
CA ARG A 41 20.85 -6.47 1.51
C ARG A 41 21.73 -7.64 1.07
N THR A 42 22.83 -7.91 1.78
CA THR A 42 23.79 -8.99 1.49
C THR A 42 23.56 -10.23 2.34
N GLY A 43 22.88 -10.08 3.46
CA GLY A 43 22.72 -11.12 4.47
C GLY A 43 23.84 -11.13 5.53
N GLU A 44 24.81 -10.22 5.42
CA GLU A 44 25.94 -10.12 6.36
C GLU A 44 25.46 -9.78 7.77
N GLY A 45 26.00 -10.48 8.77
CA GLY A 45 25.68 -10.29 10.19
C GLY A 45 24.33 -10.88 10.63
N ILE A 46 23.52 -11.44 9.74
CA ILE A 46 22.21 -12.03 10.10
C ILE A 46 22.41 -13.29 10.95
N ASP A 47 23.37 -14.12 10.61
CA ASP A 47 23.67 -15.33 11.38
C ASP A 47 24.10 -14.99 12.81
N ASN A 48 24.96 -13.99 12.98
CA ASN A 48 25.37 -13.48 14.29
C ASN A 48 24.18 -12.92 15.07
N LEU A 49 23.26 -12.22 14.40
CA LEU A 49 22.03 -11.73 15.02
C LEU A 49 21.19 -12.87 15.61
N PHE A 50 21.01 -13.95 14.85
CA PHE A 50 20.25 -15.12 15.31
C PHE A 50 21.00 -15.85 16.45
N HIS A 51 22.31 -15.97 16.38
CA HIS A 51 23.10 -16.54 17.49
C HIS A 51 22.93 -15.76 18.80
N VAL A 52 22.96 -14.41 18.72
CA VAL A 52 22.75 -13.57 19.90
C VAL A 52 21.31 -13.70 20.42
N ILE A 53 20.30 -13.77 19.54
CA ILE A 53 18.89 -13.99 19.94
C ILE A 53 18.74 -15.33 20.67
N ILE A 54 19.28 -16.40 20.10
CA ILE A 54 19.21 -17.75 20.69
C ILE A 54 19.95 -17.77 22.04
N GLY A 55 21.16 -17.20 22.12
CA GLY A 55 21.92 -17.12 23.36
C GLY A 55 21.21 -16.34 24.47
N LEU A 56 20.47 -15.27 24.11
CA LEU A 56 19.65 -14.53 25.07
C LEU A 56 18.41 -15.32 25.53
N TYR A 57 17.85 -16.14 24.66
CA TYR A 57 16.70 -16.99 24.99
C TYR A 57 17.13 -18.14 25.89
N GLU A 58 18.23 -18.81 25.59
CA GLU A 58 18.80 -19.93 26.35
C GLU A 58 19.36 -19.52 27.72
N GLY A 59 19.85 -18.30 27.88
CA GLY A 59 20.41 -17.78 29.14
C GLY A 59 19.44 -17.68 30.31
N ALA A 60 18.16 -18.03 30.11
CA ALA A 60 17.14 -18.09 31.14
C ALA A 60 16.74 -19.54 31.44
N ASP A 61 17.38 -20.13 32.44
CA ASP A 61 16.90 -21.28 33.24
C ASP A 61 16.40 -22.56 32.53
N PHE A 62 16.99 -22.98 31.43
CA PHE A 62 16.71 -24.27 30.80
C PHE A 62 17.92 -25.22 30.88
N MET A 63 18.35 -25.59 32.10
CA MET A 63 19.49 -26.46 32.30
C MET A 63 19.25 -27.97 32.04
N GLY A 64 18.06 -28.38 31.56
CA GLY A 64 17.71 -29.80 31.48
C GLY A 64 17.29 -30.37 30.11
N GLN A 65 16.92 -29.55 29.10
CA GLN A 65 16.41 -30.06 27.81
C GLN A 65 17.05 -29.41 26.57
N LYS A 66 18.30 -29.01 26.70
CA LYS A 66 18.90 -27.93 25.88
C LYS A 66 19.45 -28.32 24.52
N GLU A 67 19.99 -29.50 24.35
CA GLU A 67 20.72 -29.82 23.12
C GLU A 67 19.79 -30.22 21.96
N GLU A 68 18.68 -30.86 22.26
CA GLU A 68 17.73 -31.27 21.22
C GLU A 68 16.98 -30.07 20.61
N ILE A 69 16.45 -29.18 21.45
CA ILE A 69 15.73 -27.97 21.01
C ILE A 69 16.67 -27.01 20.26
N LYS A 70 17.90 -26.85 20.73
CA LYS A 70 18.94 -26.06 20.08
C LYS A 70 19.26 -26.60 18.68
N ASN A 71 19.45 -27.92 18.58
CA ASN A 71 19.76 -28.58 17.32
C ASN A 71 18.57 -28.55 16.36
N GLU A 72 17.34 -28.63 16.87
CA GLU A 72 16.12 -28.49 16.08
C GLU A 72 15.94 -27.08 15.52
N ILE A 73 16.09 -26.03 16.34
CA ILE A 73 16.01 -24.62 15.91
C ILE A 73 17.15 -24.28 14.92
N LEU A 74 18.36 -24.75 15.18
CA LEU A 74 19.50 -24.55 14.27
C LEU A 74 19.34 -25.32 12.97
N ARG A 75 18.71 -26.49 12.98
CA ARG A 75 18.39 -27.26 11.78
C ARG A 75 17.34 -26.54 10.96
N ASP A 76 16.22 -26.11 11.57
CA ASP A 76 15.14 -25.39 10.90
C ASP A 76 15.63 -24.05 10.34
N PHE A 77 16.55 -23.38 11.09
CA PHE A 77 17.19 -22.16 10.61
C PHE A 77 18.12 -22.42 9.42
N ARG A 78 18.91 -23.50 9.44
CA ARG A 78 19.77 -23.88 8.29
C ARG A 78 18.93 -24.21 7.07
N GLU A 79 17.87 -25.01 7.22
CA GLU A 79 16.95 -25.33 6.13
C GLU A 79 16.29 -24.07 5.56
N TRP A 80 15.89 -23.13 6.43
CA TRP A 80 15.35 -21.85 6.00
C TRP A 80 16.43 -20.98 5.30
N HIS A 81 17.61 -20.88 5.89
CA HIS A 81 18.73 -20.11 5.33
C HIS A 81 19.15 -20.63 3.96
N ASP A 82 19.35 -21.94 3.82
CA ASP A 82 19.75 -22.57 2.55
C ASP A 82 18.65 -22.44 1.47
N ALA A 83 17.38 -22.39 1.87
CA ALA A 83 16.26 -22.16 0.96
C ALA A 83 16.14 -20.70 0.51
N TYR A 84 16.46 -19.73 1.37
CA TYR A 84 16.25 -18.29 1.10
C TYR A 84 17.50 -17.50 0.76
N VAL A 85 18.71 -18.03 1.01
CA VAL A 85 20.00 -17.41 0.66
C VAL A 85 20.84 -18.37 -0.22
N PRO A 86 20.43 -18.63 -1.47
CA PRO A 86 21.15 -19.55 -2.34
C PRO A 86 22.55 -18.99 -2.67
N GLY A 87 23.55 -19.79 -2.39
CA GLY A 87 24.98 -19.50 -2.69
C GLY A 87 25.87 -19.22 -1.48
N HIS A 88 25.33 -19.07 -0.30
CA HIS A 88 26.07 -19.08 0.95
C HIS A 88 25.73 -20.34 1.75
N LYS A 89 26.65 -21.26 1.88
CA LYS A 89 26.54 -22.31 2.89
C LYS A 89 26.79 -21.68 4.25
N TYR A 90 25.98 -22.04 5.22
CA TYR A 90 26.16 -21.66 6.62
C TYR A 90 27.51 -22.22 7.12
N GLU A 91 28.52 -21.38 7.16
CA GLU A 91 29.76 -21.65 7.88
C GLU A 91 29.55 -21.12 9.30
N GLY A 92 29.50 -22.05 10.27
CA GLY A 92 29.32 -21.69 11.68
C GLY A 92 30.32 -20.62 12.11
N ALA A 93 29.89 -19.69 12.95
CA ALA A 93 30.73 -18.60 13.45
C ALA A 93 32.08 -19.15 13.96
N GLY A 94 33.17 -18.55 13.46
CA GLY A 94 34.51 -18.89 13.91
C GLY A 94 34.65 -18.66 15.42
N GLU A 95 35.55 -19.41 16.07
CA GLU A 95 35.78 -19.42 17.54
C GLU A 95 36.13 -18.03 18.13
N GLU A 96 36.42 -17.02 17.33
CA GLU A 96 36.80 -15.68 17.78
C GLU A 96 35.63 -14.74 18.16
N ASP A 97 34.41 -15.06 17.76
CA ASP A 97 33.21 -14.27 18.10
C ASP A 97 32.33 -14.91 19.18
N ASN A 98 32.92 -15.54 20.17
CA ASN A 98 32.20 -16.04 21.34
C ASN A 98 31.69 -14.89 22.22
N PHE A 99 30.65 -14.23 21.73
CA PHE A 99 29.82 -13.30 22.47
C PHE A 99 29.08 -14.08 23.56
N THR A 100 29.71 -14.23 24.74
CA THR A 100 29.02 -14.82 25.88
C THR A 100 27.96 -13.84 26.38
N ALA A 101 26.70 -14.09 26.03
CA ALA A 101 25.53 -13.32 26.44
C ALA A 101 25.37 -13.16 27.99
N LYS A 102 26.17 -13.83 28.78
CA LYS A 102 26.10 -13.84 30.24
C LYS A 102 26.43 -12.51 30.94
N GLY A 103 27.01 -11.52 30.24
CA GLY A 103 27.45 -10.25 30.86
C GLY A 103 26.61 -9.04 30.51
N PHE A 104 25.70 -9.11 29.55
CA PHE A 104 25.12 -7.93 28.87
C PHE A 104 23.69 -7.54 29.25
N ILE A 105 22.97 -8.34 30.04
CA ILE A 105 21.63 -7.92 30.49
C ILE A 105 21.80 -7.15 31.81
N ARG A 106 22.24 -5.91 31.72
CA ARG A 106 22.12 -4.95 32.81
C ARG A 106 20.86 -4.12 32.61
N HIS A 107 19.98 -4.09 33.61
CA HIS A 107 18.97 -3.05 33.69
C HIS A 107 19.68 -1.69 33.87
N ILE A 108 19.90 -0.99 32.78
CA ILE A 108 20.45 0.36 32.86
C ILE A 108 19.31 1.31 33.20
N HIS A 109 19.49 2.00 34.30
CA HIS A 109 18.64 3.09 34.71
C HIS A 109 19.25 4.38 34.15
N ILE A 110 18.59 4.97 33.15
CA ILE A 110 18.91 6.36 32.78
C ILE A 110 18.61 7.22 34.00
N ASN A 111 19.63 7.92 34.47
CA ASN A 111 19.46 8.88 35.56
C ASN A 111 18.96 10.19 34.95
N HIS A 112 17.69 10.53 35.25
CA HIS A 112 17.04 11.73 34.74
C HIS A 112 17.36 13.00 35.55
N GLY A 113 18.27 12.90 36.52
CA GLY A 113 18.53 13.96 37.48
C GLY A 113 17.72 13.84 38.78
N PRO A 114 18.22 14.41 39.90
CA PRO A 114 17.68 14.15 41.22
C PRO A 114 16.18 14.54 41.38
N GLU A 115 15.77 15.62 40.74
CA GLU A 115 14.39 16.10 40.86
C GLU A 115 13.39 15.24 40.11
N ILE A 116 13.75 14.82 38.89
CA ILE A 116 12.88 13.92 38.09
C ILE A 116 12.86 12.51 38.71
N GLU A 117 14.00 12.01 39.20
CA GLU A 117 14.06 10.71 39.88
C GLU A 117 13.19 10.69 41.12
N ARG A 118 13.15 11.78 41.91
CA ARG A 118 12.23 11.92 43.04
C ARG A 118 10.76 11.81 42.62
N SER A 119 10.38 12.48 41.54
CA SER A 119 9.02 12.38 41.00
C SER A 119 8.69 10.97 40.53
N ILE A 120 9.63 10.34 39.81
CA ILE A 120 9.48 8.95 39.36
C ILE A 120 9.28 8.02 40.56
N ASP A 121 10.06 8.15 41.62
CA ASP A 121 9.98 7.30 42.80
C ASP A 121 8.68 7.51 43.58
N ASN A 122 8.16 8.74 43.65
CA ASN A 122 6.89 9.02 44.29
C ASN A 122 5.72 8.35 43.55
N VAL A 123 5.63 8.50 42.24
CA VAL A 123 4.59 7.85 41.41
C VAL A 123 4.77 6.33 41.42
N LYS A 124 5.98 5.83 41.29
CA LYS A 124 6.30 4.38 41.35
C LYS A 124 5.89 3.74 42.67
N ARG A 125 6.09 4.43 43.79
CA ARG A 125 5.71 3.92 45.14
C ARG A 125 4.22 3.63 45.19
N GLU A 126 3.42 4.50 44.65
CA GLU A 126 1.96 4.35 44.65
C GLU A 126 1.52 3.21 43.72
N ILE A 127 2.09 3.14 42.49
CA ILE A 127 1.82 2.04 41.56
C ILE A 127 2.20 0.68 42.17
N SER A 128 3.28 0.64 42.94
CA SER A 128 3.83 -0.60 43.51
C SER A 128 2.95 -1.23 44.60
N LYS A 129 1.94 -0.52 45.11
CA LYS A 129 0.93 -1.07 46.05
C LYS A 129 0.04 -2.12 45.37
N ASN A 130 -0.02 -2.16 44.01
CA ASN A 130 -0.81 -3.14 43.27
C ASN A 130 0.08 -4.34 42.85
N GLU A 131 -0.07 -5.48 43.51
CA GLU A 131 0.70 -6.70 43.21
C GLU A 131 0.49 -7.19 41.77
N ASN A 132 -0.73 -7.17 41.26
CA ASN A 132 -1.05 -7.61 39.89
C ASN A 132 -0.27 -6.86 38.82
N ILE A 133 -0.06 -5.55 39.02
CA ILE A 133 0.73 -4.73 38.08
C ILE A 133 2.22 -4.98 38.24
N ARG A 134 2.68 -5.13 39.46
CA ARG A 134 4.09 -5.38 39.76
C ARG A 134 4.63 -6.65 39.09
N HIS A 135 3.79 -7.68 38.91
CA HIS A 135 4.17 -8.90 38.19
C HIS A 135 4.12 -8.73 36.67
N LYS A 136 3.26 -7.86 36.15
CA LYS A 136 3.02 -7.73 34.71
C LYS A 136 3.88 -6.65 34.05
N TYR A 137 4.14 -5.54 34.75
CA TYR A 137 4.83 -4.37 34.22
C TYR A 137 5.93 -3.88 35.15
N SER A 138 6.97 -3.24 34.59
CA SER A 138 7.91 -2.45 35.37
C SER A 138 7.23 -1.21 35.92
N THR A 139 7.14 -1.09 37.23
CA THR A 139 6.50 0.06 37.92
C THR A 139 7.23 1.37 37.62
N ARG A 140 8.56 1.34 37.45
CA ARG A 140 9.34 2.51 37.02
C ARG A 140 8.98 2.95 35.60
N PHE A 141 8.82 2.00 34.69
CA PHE A 141 8.41 2.31 33.32
C PHE A 141 7.02 2.97 33.29
N LEU A 142 6.07 2.44 34.06
CA LEU A 142 4.73 3.04 34.16
C LEU A 142 4.78 4.45 34.76
N ALA A 143 5.61 4.67 35.78
CA ALA A 143 5.78 6.00 36.38
C ALA A 143 6.33 7.01 35.39
N ILE A 144 7.37 6.63 34.63
CA ILE A 144 7.95 7.49 33.58
C ILE A 144 6.89 7.81 32.52
N LYS A 145 6.16 6.81 32.03
CA LYS A 145 5.11 6.99 31.02
C LYS A 145 3.96 7.88 31.49
N LEU A 146 3.57 7.77 32.73
CA LEU A 146 2.57 8.67 33.30
C LEU A 146 3.05 10.12 33.37
N LEU A 147 4.31 10.34 33.76
CA LEU A 147 4.91 11.68 33.76
C LEU A 147 5.15 12.24 32.35
N GLU A 148 5.22 11.37 31.32
CA GLU A 148 5.20 11.73 29.89
C GLU A 148 3.77 11.96 29.35
N ASN A 149 2.74 11.95 30.17
CA ASN A 149 1.34 12.11 29.78
C ASN A 149 0.83 11.09 28.75
N ASP A 150 1.32 9.83 28.81
CA ASP A 150 0.90 8.75 27.93
C ASP A 150 -0.55 8.34 28.22
N LYS A 151 -1.48 8.77 27.36
CA LYS A 151 -2.92 8.53 27.53
C LYS A 151 -3.33 7.06 27.46
N ASP A 152 -2.58 6.23 26.71
CA ASP A 152 -2.88 4.80 26.64
C ASP A 152 -2.57 4.10 27.97
N ILE A 153 -1.44 4.43 28.59
CA ILE A 153 -1.09 3.92 29.92
C ILE A 153 -2.09 4.45 30.97
N GLU A 154 -2.41 5.72 30.91
CA GLU A 154 -3.37 6.35 31.82
C GLU A 154 -4.73 5.64 31.76
N THR A 155 -5.33 5.52 30.58
CA THR A 155 -6.70 5.02 30.41
C THR A 155 -6.83 3.51 30.49
N ARG A 156 -5.86 2.75 29.96
CA ARG A 156 -5.97 1.29 29.85
C ARG A 156 -5.32 0.52 30.99
N VAL A 157 -4.30 1.11 31.64
CA VAL A 157 -3.53 0.40 32.65
C VAL A 157 -3.80 0.97 34.04
N ILE A 158 -3.81 2.29 34.21
CA ILE A 158 -3.88 2.93 35.52
C ILE A 158 -5.33 3.23 35.96
N ALA A 159 -6.15 3.81 35.08
CA ALA A 159 -7.54 4.16 35.43
C ALA A 159 -8.40 2.98 35.93
N PRO A 160 -8.22 1.73 35.43
CA PRO A 160 -8.96 0.58 35.93
C PRO A 160 -8.54 0.08 37.33
N LEU A 161 -7.45 0.63 37.92
CA LEU A 161 -6.93 0.18 39.22
C LEU A 161 -7.77 0.72 40.38
N PRO A 162 -7.82 -0.03 41.52
CA PRO A 162 -8.52 0.43 42.71
C PRO A 162 -8.05 1.79 43.24
N ASN A 163 -6.73 2.05 43.14
CA ASN A 163 -6.11 3.33 43.52
C ASN A 163 -5.72 4.19 42.30
N GLY A 164 -6.33 3.96 41.13
CA GLY A 164 -5.98 4.65 39.90
C GLY A 164 -6.13 6.17 40.02
N ALA A 165 -7.20 6.66 40.65
CA ALA A 165 -7.40 8.09 40.86
C ALA A 165 -6.32 8.72 41.76
N GLU A 166 -5.84 7.99 42.78
CA GLU A 166 -4.78 8.44 43.70
C GLU A 166 -3.43 8.51 42.96
N ILE A 167 -3.12 7.52 42.13
CA ILE A 167 -1.92 7.52 41.28
C ILE A 167 -1.91 8.73 40.35
N LEU A 168 -3.05 9.02 39.68
CA LEU A 168 -3.16 10.16 38.79
C LEU A 168 -3.06 11.51 39.53
N ALA A 169 -3.64 11.63 40.72
CA ALA A 169 -3.50 12.83 41.55
C ALA A 169 -2.02 13.07 41.96
N ILE A 170 -1.29 12.03 42.34
CA ILE A 170 0.15 12.14 42.63
C ILE A 170 0.95 12.52 41.39
N ARG A 171 0.64 11.92 40.22
CA ARG A 171 1.27 12.29 38.96
C ARG A 171 1.09 13.78 38.67
N ASP A 172 -0.15 14.28 38.80
CA ASP A 172 -0.48 15.69 38.52
C ASP A 172 0.26 16.66 39.44
N ASN A 173 0.35 16.32 40.75
CA ASN A 173 1.12 17.07 41.70
C ASN A 173 2.63 17.09 41.38
N GLU A 174 3.20 15.94 41.03
CA GLU A 174 4.62 15.86 40.67
C GLU A 174 4.91 16.56 39.34
N ALA A 175 4.02 16.48 38.35
CA ALA A 175 4.12 17.22 37.11
C ALA A 175 4.07 18.73 37.33
N ALA A 176 3.17 19.22 38.20
CA ALA A 176 3.10 20.63 38.58
C ALA A 176 4.39 21.07 39.30
N ARG A 177 4.93 20.24 40.20
CA ARG A 177 6.20 20.52 40.88
C ARG A 177 7.37 20.64 39.90
N LEU A 178 7.46 19.73 38.92
CA LEU A 178 8.52 19.78 37.91
C LEU A 178 8.42 21.05 37.02
N ARG A 179 7.19 21.46 36.70
CA ARG A 179 6.94 22.70 35.94
C ARG A 179 7.38 23.95 36.73
N GLU A 180 7.15 24.00 38.02
CA GLU A 180 7.60 25.11 38.87
C GLU A 180 9.12 25.20 38.97
N LEU A 181 9.83 24.07 38.96
CA LEU A 181 11.29 24.01 39.08
C LEU A 181 12.02 24.36 37.77
N GLY A 182 11.49 23.95 36.61
CA GLY A 182 12.19 24.03 35.33
C GLY A 182 11.55 24.97 34.31
N ASN A 183 10.38 25.54 34.56
CA ASN A 183 9.55 26.26 33.60
C ASN A 183 9.08 25.43 32.38
N ASP A 184 9.34 24.11 32.35
CA ASP A 184 9.00 23.20 31.29
C ASP A 184 8.04 22.11 31.76
N ASP A 185 7.24 21.55 30.85
CA ASP A 185 6.35 20.43 31.17
C ASP A 185 7.15 19.15 31.53
N SER A 186 6.59 18.31 32.39
CA SER A 186 7.22 17.05 32.85
C SER A 186 7.65 16.14 31.69
N GLU A 187 6.87 16.12 30.61
CA GLU A 187 7.18 15.40 29.38
C GLU A 187 8.48 15.91 28.74
N GLN A 188 8.64 17.23 28.63
CA GLN A 188 9.83 17.85 28.05
C GLN A 188 11.07 17.60 28.93
N CYS A 189 10.94 17.75 30.25
CA CYS A 189 12.05 17.46 31.18
C CYS A 189 12.57 16.02 31.04
N ILE A 190 11.67 15.04 30.94
CA ILE A 190 12.04 13.64 30.75
C ILE A 190 12.67 13.39 29.36
N ALA A 191 12.11 14.02 28.32
CA ALA A 191 12.65 13.94 26.97
C ALA A 191 14.08 14.52 26.92
N ASP A 192 14.32 15.70 27.49
CA ASP A 192 15.63 16.35 27.53
C ASP A 192 16.67 15.49 28.27
N ALA A 193 16.29 14.87 29.37
CA ALA A 193 17.17 13.96 30.12
C ALA A 193 17.54 12.73 29.26
N LYS A 194 16.57 12.15 28.52
CA LYS A 194 16.82 11.03 27.61
C LYS A 194 17.75 11.45 26.46
N TYR A 195 17.50 12.60 25.84
CA TYR A 195 18.38 13.13 24.78
C TYR A 195 19.77 13.48 25.28
N GLY A 196 19.89 14.01 26.50
CA GLY A 196 21.18 14.25 27.16
C GLY A 196 22.00 12.97 27.32
N PHE A 197 21.35 11.90 27.78
CA PHE A 197 21.99 10.58 27.90
C PHE A 197 22.43 10.03 26.53
N ILE A 198 21.54 10.08 25.53
CA ILE A 198 21.83 9.63 24.15
C ILE A 198 23.00 10.40 23.57
N SER A 199 23.00 11.72 23.71
CA SER A 199 24.06 12.59 23.21
C SER A 199 25.40 12.28 23.89
N GLY A 200 25.41 12.01 25.20
CA GLY A 200 26.58 11.57 25.94
C GLY A 200 27.12 10.23 25.44
N ALA A 201 26.23 9.24 25.29
CA ALA A 201 26.60 7.91 24.78
C ALA A 201 27.16 7.97 23.35
N LEU A 202 26.54 8.77 22.47
CA LEU A 202 27.03 8.96 21.10
C LEU A 202 28.37 9.70 21.06
N LYS A 203 28.57 10.70 21.89
CA LYS A 203 29.85 11.41 21.97
C LYS A 203 31.01 10.49 22.33
N GLU A 204 30.76 9.45 23.14
CA GLU A 204 31.76 8.47 23.51
C GLU A 204 31.96 7.33 22.50
N THR A 205 30.94 7.02 21.70
CA THR A 205 30.92 5.82 20.85
C THR A 205 30.93 6.11 19.36
N PHE A 206 30.56 7.34 18.96
CA PHE A 206 30.44 7.71 17.55
C PHE A 206 31.48 8.76 17.18
N THR A 207 32.27 8.48 16.15
CA THR A 207 33.24 9.42 15.58
C THR A 207 32.77 9.78 14.18
N GLN A 208 32.36 11.03 14.00
CA GLN A 208 31.97 11.55 12.71
C GLN A 208 33.23 11.85 11.88
N ASN A 209 33.28 11.32 10.67
CA ASN A 209 34.31 11.68 9.71
C ASN A 209 33.79 12.84 8.84
N ASN A 210 34.51 13.95 8.82
CA ASN A 210 34.14 15.15 8.05
C ASN A 210 34.35 15.00 6.53
N HIS A 211 34.59 13.80 6.01
CA HIS A 211 34.70 13.58 4.58
C HIS A 211 33.33 13.50 3.91
N ASP A 212 33.13 14.36 2.93
CA ASP A 212 31.91 14.67 2.17
C ASP A 212 31.33 13.53 1.32
N THR A 213 30.93 12.42 1.93
CA THR A 213 30.09 11.43 1.22
C THR A 213 28.63 11.92 1.05
N GLU A 214 28.23 12.94 1.80
CA GLU A 214 26.94 13.62 1.63
C GLU A 214 26.86 14.50 0.38
N THR A 215 27.99 14.81 -0.26
CA THR A 215 28.04 15.80 -1.36
C THR A 215 27.20 15.36 -2.56
N PHE A 216 27.27 14.07 -2.95
CA PHE A 216 26.50 13.57 -4.10
C PHE A 216 24.98 13.64 -3.84
N THR A 217 24.51 13.12 -2.70
CA THR A 217 23.09 13.17 -2.33
C THR A 217 22.60 14.62 -2.25
N ARG A 218 23.38 15.52 -1.67
CA ARG A 218 23.05 16.95 -1.53
C ARG A 218 22.97 17.65 -2.89
N VAL A 219 23.90 17.37 -3.80
CA VAL A 219 23.88 17.93 -5.16
C VAL A 219 22.66 17.44 -5.94
N VAL A 220 22.39 16.14 -5.91
CA VAL A 220 21.20 15.57 -6.58
C VAL A 220 19.93 16.13 -5.96
N ASP A 221 19.84 16.22 -4.63
CA ASP A 221 18.68 16.77 -3.93
C ASP A 221 18.45 18.24 -4.27
N SER A 222 19.51 19.04 -4.44
CA SER A 222 19.37 20.46 -4.83
C SER A 222 18.65 20.65 -6.18
N ILE A 223 18.74 19.66 -7.06
CA ILE A 223 18.07 19.66 -8.38
C ILE A 223 16.70 18.98 -8.28
N VAL A 224 16.65 17.77 -7.72
CA VAL A 224 15.45 16.94 -7.68
C VAL A 224 14.37 17.50 -6.76
N THR A 225 14.75 18.08 -5.61
CA THR A 225 13.78 18.69 -4.69
C THR A 225 13.52 20.17 -4.98
N ASN A 226 14.12 20.72 -6.03
CA ASN A 226 13.93 22.11 -6.43
C ASN A 226 12.49 22.39 -6.83
N ARG A 227 11.96 23.54 -6.43
CA ARG A 227 10.58 23.96 -6.69
C ARG A 227 10.21 23.98 -8.18
N PHE A 228 11.17 24.34 -9.06
CA PHE A 228 10.93 24.44 -10.50
C PHE A 228 11.31 23.15 -11.24
N TRP A 229 12.46 22.57 -10.95
CA TRP A 229 12.96 21.38 -11.65
C TRP A 229 12.41 20.07 -11.12
N GLY A 230 11.99 20.02 -9.86
CA GLY A 230 11.46 18.80 -9.25
C GLY A 230 10.23 18.26 -9.97
N PHE A 231 9.29 19.11 -10.39
CA PHE A 231 8.09 18.68 -11.12
C PHE A 231 8.40 18.13 -12.52
N PRO A 232 9.16 18.81 -13.40
CA PRO A 232 9.55 18.25 -14.69
C PRO A 232 10.27 16.90 -14.57
N ILE A 233 11.23 16.79 -13.66
CA ILE A 233 11.97 15.54 -13.42
C ILE A 233 11.01 14.43 -12.98
N PHE A 234 10.09 14.74 -12.07
CA PHE A 234 9.09 13.80 -11.63
C PHE A 234 8.20 13.30 -12.79
N PHE A 235 7.72 14.19 -13.65
CA PHE A 235 6.93 13.81 -14.81
C PHE A 235 7.72 12.98 -15.83
N ILE A 236 9.01 13.25 -16.01
CA ILE A 236 9.90 12.44 -16.85
C ILE A 236 10.02 11.02 -16.28
N PHE A 237 10.23 10.86 -14.98
CA PHE A 237 10.27 9.54 -14.35
C PHE A 237 8.94 8.79 -14.48
N LEU A 238 7.82 9.48 -14.31
CA LEU A 238 6.50 8.90 -14.54
C LEU A 238 6.31 8.45 -15.99
N TYR A 239 6.72 9.29 -16.94
CA TYR A 239 6.64 8.95 -18.36
C TYR A 239 7.47 7.69 -18.67
N ILE A 240 8.72 7.64 -18.21
CA ILE A 240 9.59 6.46 -18.39
C ILE A 240 8.95 5.21 -17.74
N MET A 241 8.37 5.35 -16.56
CA MET A 241 7.71 4.25 -15.86
C MET A 241 6.51 3.71 -16.65
N PHE A 242 5.62 4.60 -17.11
CA PHE A 242 4.42 4.18 -17.84
C PHE A 242 4.79 3.67 -19.24
N GLU A 243 5.58 4.39 -20.00
CA GLU A 243 6.03 3.98 -21.33
C GLU A 243 6.77 2.63 -21.27
N GLY A 244 7.72 2.50 -20.33
CA GLY A 244 8.43 1.24 -20.12
C GLY A 244 7.50 0.09 -19.71
N THR A 245 6.47 0.35 -18.90
CA THR A 245 5.50 -0.67 -18.50
C THR A 245 4.67 -1.15 -19.69
N PHE A 246 4.17 -0.25 -20.52
CA PHE A 246 3.30 -0.61 -21.63
C PHE A 246 4.07 -1.18 -22.82
N VAL A 247 5.14 -0.53 -23.26
CA VAL A 247 5.94 -0.97 -24.42
C VAL A 247 6.65 -2.30 -24.14
N LEU A 248 7.32 -2.45 -22.99
CA LEU A 248 8.00 -3.70 -22.65
C LEU A 248 7.02 -4.81 -22.26
N GLY A 249 5.86 -4.43 -21.72
CA GLY A 249 4.83 -5.38 -21.29
C GLY A 249 4.04 -5.99 -22.42
N GLU A 250 3.96 -5.32 -23.57
CA GLU A 250 3.22 -5.77 -24.74
C GLU A 250 3.73 -7.10 -25.28
N TYR A 251 5.06 -7.30 -25.36
CA TYR A 251 5.65 -8.53 -25.87
C TYR A 251 5.28 -9.78 -25.04
N PRO A 252 5.49 -9.82 -23.72
CA PRO A 252 5.07 -10.97 -22.93
C PRO A 252 3.54 -11.07 -22.81
N GLN A 253 2.81 -9.97 -22.93
CA GLN A 253 1.35 -9.99 -22.97
C GLN A 253 0.85 -10.74 -24.19
N GLN A 254 1.32 -10.43 -25.40
CA GLN A 254 0.97 -11.13 -26.64
C GLN A 254 1.34 -12.60 -26.58
N ALA A 255 2.50 -12.95 -25.99
CA ALA A 255 2.90 -14.33 -25.83
C ALA A 255 1.95 -15.12 -24.91
N ILE A 256 1.50 -14.51 -23.82
CA ILE A 256 0.53 -15.14 -22.90
C ILE A 256 -0.85 -15.23 -23.56
N GLU A 257 -1.28 -14.21 -24.28
CA GLU A 257 -2.55 -14.21 -25.02
C GLU A 257 -2.59 -15.33 -26.06
N TRP A 258 -1.52 -15.50 -26.83
CA TRP A 258 -1.35 -16.63 -27.74
C TRP A 258 -1.42 -17.99 -27.01
N LEU A 259 -0.76 -18.11 -25.85
CA LEU A 259 -0.79 -19.34 -25.05
C LEU A 259 -2.21 -19.64 -24.54
N VAL A 260 -2.90 -18.63 -24.03
CA VAL A 260 -4.29 -18.76 -23.56
C VAL A 260 -5.21 -19.17 -24.72
N GLY A 261 -5.00 -18.57 -25.91
CA GLY A 261 -5.70 -18.95 -27.14
C GLY A 261 -5.45 -20.41 -27.54
N LEU A 262 -4.21 -20.90 -27.45
CA LEU A 262 -3.90 -22.33 -27.68
C LEU A 262 -4.61 -23.26 -26.70
N ILE A 263 -4.68 -22.89 -25.42
CA ILE A 263 -5.37 -23.66 -24.39
C ILE A 263 -6.88 -23.70 -24.68
N ALA A 264 -7.46 -22.57 -25.09
CA ALA A 264 -8.87 -22.48 -25.48
C ALA A 264 -9.17 -23.37 -26.70
N GLN A 265 -8.37 -23.27 -27.78
CA GLN A 265 -8.50 -24.11 -28.97
C GLN A 265 -8.31 -25.61 -28.65
N GLY A 266 -7.33 -25.96 -27.83
CA GLY A 266 -7.15 -27.32 -27.34
C GLY A 266 -8.37 -27.83 -26.60
N THR A 267 -8.91 -27.03 -25.69
CA THR A 267 -10.12 -27.37 -24.93
C THR A 267 -11.33 -27.53 -25.86
N GLU A 268 -11.42 -26.68 -26.88
CA GLU A 268 -12.47 -26.75 -27.89
C GLU A 268 -12.49 -28.06 -28.65
N THR A 269 -11.32 -28.63 -28.94
CA THR A 269 -11.15 -29.88 -29.68
C THR A 269 -11.49 -31.10 -28.82
N PHE A 270 -11.26 -31.04 -27.49
CA PHE A 270 -11.45 -32.19 -26.59
C PHE A 270 -12.84 -32.29 -25.98
N LEU A 271 -13.58 -31.18 -25.84
CA LEU A 271 -14.90 -31.17 -25.23
C LEU A 271 -16.02 -31.14 -26.29
N SER A 272 -17.05 -31.94 -26.03
CA SER A 272 -18.27 -31.89 -26.86
C SER A 272 -19.00 -30.56 -26.69
N PRO A 273 -19.62 -30.02 -27.75
CA PRO A 273 -20.44 -28.81 -27.66
C PRO A 273 -21.47 -28.89 -26.54
N GLY A 274 -21.58 -27.85 -25.74
CA GLY A 274 -22.53 -27.74 -24.67
C GLY A 274 -22.13 -26.77 -23.56
N PRO A 275 -23.02 -26.49 -22.60
CA PRO A 275 -22.82 -25.47 -21.55
C PRO A 275 -21.54 -25.64 -20.72
N LEU A 276 -21.07 -26.89 -20.57
CA LEU A 276 -19.83 -27.16 -19.83
C LEU A 276 -18.58 -26.69 -20.60
N LYS A 277 -18.58 -26.89 -21.94
CA LYS A 277 -17.50 -26.43 -22.82
C LYS A 277 -17.42 -24.90 -22.77
N ASP A 278 -18.56 -24.21 -22.93
CA ASP A 278 -18.65 -22.78 -22.96
C ASP A 278 -18.30 -22.15 -21.59
N LEU A 279 -18.69 -22.78 -20.48
CA LEU A 279 -18.25 -22.39 -19.14
C LEU A 279 -16.73 -22.46 -18.98
N ILE A 280 -16.10 -23.51 -19.50
CA ILE A 280 -14.65 -23.67 -19.37
C ILE A 280 -13.91 -22.68 -20.26
N ILE A 281 -14.35 -22.50 -21.50
CA ILE A 281 -13.68 -21.62 -22.46
C ILE A 281 -13.94 -20.15 -22.11
N ASP A 282 -15.20 -19.73 -22.08
CA ASP A 282 -15.55 -18.31 -21.93
C ASP A 282 -15.55 -17.87 -20.45
N GLY A 283 -16.06 -18.73 -19.56
CA GLY A 283 -16.14 -18.39 -18.14
C GLY A 283 -14.80 -18.50 -17.42
N ILE A 284 -14.07 -19.61 -17.57
CA ILE A 284 -12.84 -19.89 -16.81
C ILE A 284 -11.61 -19.43 -17.58
N ILE A 285 -11.39 -19.95 -18.80
CA ILE A 285 -10.18 -19.63 -19.58
C ILE A 285 -10.22 -18.17 -20.00
N GLY A 286 -11.34 -17.65 -20.50
CA GLY A 286 -11.52 -16.25 -20.85
C GLY A 286 -11.34 -15.33 -19.63
N GLY A 287 -12.01 -15.64 -18.51
CA GLY A 287 -11.92 -14.82 -17.29
C GLY A 287 -10.58 -14.84 -16.61
N VAL A 288 -9.99 -16.02 -16.38
CA VAL A 288 -8.66 -16.16 -15.75
C VAL A 288 -7.57 -15.74 -16.74
N GLY A 289 -7.72 -16.09 -18.01
CA GLY A 289 -6.80 -15.69 -19.10
C GLY A 289 -6.66 -14.20 -19.20
N GLY A 290 -7.78 -13.46 -19.21
CA GLY A 290 -7.76 -11.99 -19.23
C GLY A 290 -6.94 -11.37 -18.10
N VAL A 291 -6.96 -11.97 -16.89
CA VAL A 291 -6.14 -11.50 -15.76
C VAL A 291 -4.66 -11.82 -15.94
N ILE A 292 -4.36 -13.03 -16.42
CA ILE A 292 -2.97 -13.49 -16.60
C ILE A 292 -2.30 -12.74 -17.75
N VAL A 293 -3.04 -12.37 -18.78
CA VAL A 293 -2.58 -11.55 -19.90
C VAL A 293 -2.04 -10.19 -19.43
N PHE A 294 -2.66 -9.56 -18.43
CA PHE A 294 -2.19 -8.29 -17.86
C PHE A 294 -1.12 -8.44 -16.77
N LEU A 295 -0.81 -9.65 -16.34
CA LEU A 295 0.19 -9.89 -15.29
C LEU A 295 1.58 -9.31 -15.60
N PRO A 296 2.14 -9.43 -16.82
CA PRO A 296 3.42 -8.82 -17.16
C PRO A 296 3.45 -7.32 -16.95
N ASN A 297 2.40 -6.62 -17.37
CA ASN A 297 2.30 -5.17 -17.20
C ASN A 297 2.28 -4.79 -15.71
N ILE A 298 1.57 -5.57 -14.90
CA ILE A 298 1.53 -5.38 -13.45
C ILE A 298 2.91 -5.65 -12.82
N LEU A 299 3.62 -6.70 -13.25
CA LEU A 299 4.96 -7.01 -12.77
C LEU A 299 5.96 -5.91 -13.16
N LEU A 300 5.92 -5.41 -14.38
CA LEU A 300 6.75 -4.29 -14.82
C LEU A 300 6.45 -3.01 -14.05
N LEU A 301 5.18 -2.71 -13.81
CA LEU A 301 4.79 -1.59 -12.95
C LEU A 301 5.38 -1.74 -11.55
N TYR A 302 5.29 -2.90 -10.94
CA TYR A 302 5.90 -3.17 -9.64
C TYR A 302 7.43 -3.09 -9.67
N PHE A 303 8.05 -3.50 -10.77
CA PHE A 303 9.49 -3.38 -10.97
C PHE A 303 9.94 -1.92 -10.92
N PHE A 304 9.33 -1.06 -11.72
CA PHE A 304 9.66 0.37 -11.74
C PHE A 304 9.38 1.05 -10.40
N ILE A 305 8.26 0.71 -9.76
CA ILE A 305 7.93 1.25 -8.43
C ILE A 305 8.95 0.80 -7.39
N SER A 306 9.32 -0.49 -7.35
CA SER A 306 10.32 -0.99 -6.41
C SER A 306 11.68 -0.36 -6.68
N PHE A 307 12.04 -0.14 -7.93
CA PHE A 307 13.26 0.58 -8.29
C PHE A 307 13.27 2.02 -7.76
N MET A 308 12.17 2.76 -7.95
CA MET A 308 12.03 4.13 -7.45
C MET A 308 12.00 4.18 -5.91
N GLU A 309 11.39 3.19 -5.26
CA GLU A 309 11.33 3.06 -3.80
C GLU A 309 12.72 2.79 -3.22
N ASP A 310 13.40 1.75 -3.70
CA ASP A 310 14.71 1.32 -3.21
C ASP A 310 15.83 2.33 -3.54
N SER A 311 15.69 3.11 -4.62
CA SER A 311 16.63 4.20 -4.95
C SER A 311 16.53 5.40 -4.01
N GLY A 312 15.43 5.52 -3.24
CA GLY A 312 15.13 6.67 -2.39
C GLY A 312 14.46 7.84 -3.12
N TYR A 313 14.16 7.71 -4.43
CA TYR A 313 13.50 8.76 -5.19
C TYR A 313 12.05 9.00 -4.75
N MET A 314 11.33 7.94 -4.35
CA MET A 314 9.93 8.06 -3.91
C MET A 314 9.76 8.98 -2.68
N ALA A 315 10.73 9.02 -1.78
CA ALA A 315 10.71 9.94 -0.64
C ALA A 315 10.77 11.41 -1.12
N ARG A 316 11.60 11.70 -2.14
CA ARG A 316 11.70 13.05 -2.72
C ARG A 316 10.44 13.45 -3.47
N ALA A 317 9.88 12.54 -4.25
CA ALA A 317 8.59 12.77 -4.92
C ALA A 317 7.47 13.09 -3.90
N ALA A 318 7.40 12.32 -2.82
CA ALA A 318 6.45 12.59 -1.73
C ALA A 318 6.72 13.94 -1.05
N PHE A 319 7.98 14.32 -0.85
CA PHE A 319 8.37 15.60 -0.28
C PHE A 319 7.95 16.79 -1.15
N ILE A 320 8.21 16.73 -2.47
CA ILE A 320 7.81 17.80 -3.40
C ILE A 320 6.28 17.98 -3.39
N MET A 321 5.55 16.88 -3.35
CA MET A 321 4.09 16.88 -3.41
C MET A 321 3.41 17.14 -2.07
N ASP A 322 4.14 17.12 -0.96
CA ASP A 322 3.58 17.24 0.39
C ASP A 322 2.73 18.51 0.56
N LYS A 323 3.22 19.65 0.08
CA LYS A 323 2.47 20.91 0.14
C LYS A 323 1.12 20.86 -0.58
N ILE A 324 1.04 20.12 -1.71
CA ILE A 324 -0.20 19.95 -2.47
C ILE A 324 -1.13 18.98 -1.73
N MET A 325 -0.59 17.88 -1.24
CA MET A 325 -1.33 16.88 -0.48
C MET A 325 -1.92 17.46 0.81
N HIS A 326 -1.16 18.27 1.54
CA HIS A 326 -1.65 18.98 2.72
C HIS A 326 -2.84 19.89 2.42
N LYS A 327 -2.82 20.61 1.28
CA LYS A 327 -3.97 21.42 0.86
C LYS A 327 -5.23 20.59 0.56
N MET A 328 -5.05 19.30 0.24
CA MET A 328 -6.14 18.35 0.04
C MET A 328 -6.60 17.70 1.36
N GLY A 329 -5.91 17.96 2.47
CA GLY A 329 -6.13 17.30 3.77
C GLY A 329 -5.55 15.88 3.82
N LEU A 330 -4.57 15.59 2.97
CA LEU A 330 -3.87 14.32 2.88
C LEU A 330 -2.40 14.50 3.29
N HIS A 331 -1.75 13.41 3.60
CA HIS A 331 -0.34 13.34 3.92
C HIS A 331 0.51 13.23 2.64
N GLY A 332 1.74 13.76 2.61
CA GLY A 332 2.61 13.69 1.42
C GLY A 332 2.81 12.28 0.87
N LYS A 333 2.94 11.28 1.74
CA LYS A 333 3.03 9.86 1.33
C LYS A 333 1.78 9.35 0.60
N SER A 334 0.61 10.00 0.73
CA SER A 334 -0.61 9.65 0.01
C SER A 334 -0.50 9.85 -1.50
N PHE A 335 0.43 10.68 -1.92
CA PHE A 335 0.71 10.92 -3.33
C PHE A 335 1.15 9.66 -4.07
N ILE A 336 1.94 8.80 -3.42
CA ILE A 336 2.46 7.55 -4.01
C ILE A 336 1.31 6.60 -4.44
N PRO A 337 0.37 6.20 -3.56
CA PRO A 337 -0.79 5.44 -3.96
C PRO A 337 -1.65 6.11 -5.04
N LEU A 338 -1.83 7.43 -4.99
CA LEU A 338 -2.66 8.13 -5.98
C LEU A 338 -2.05 8.07 -7.38
N ILE A 339 -0.75 8.24 -7.52
CA ILE A 339 -0.05 8.08 -8.81
C ILE A 339 -0.12 6.64 -9.31
N MET A 340 0.10 5.66 -8.43
CA MET A 340 -0.03 4.26 -8.80
C MET A 340 -1.43 3.92 -9.30
N GLY A 341 -2.46 4.65 -8.86
CA GLY A 341 -3.85 4.51 -9.30
C GLY A 341 -4.06 4.73 -10.79
N PHE A 342 -3.22 5.52 -11.45
CA PHE A 342 -3.27 5.68 -12.91
C PHE A 342 -2.84 4.41 -13.66
N GLY A 343 -1.99 3.58 -13.07
CA GLY A 343 -1.69 2.26 -13.62
C GLY A 343 -2.76 1.24 -13.23
N CYS A 344 -2.87 0.95 -11.93
CA CYS A 344 -3.84 -0.01 -11.40
C CYS A 344 -4.22 0.33 -9.94
N ASN A 345 -5.51 0.41 -9.67
CA ASN A 345 -6.02 0.75 -8.34
C ASN A 345 -5.71 -0.32 -7.26
N VAL A 346 -5.57 -1.59 -7.63
CA VAL A 346 -5.30 -2.68 -6.68
C VAL A 346 -3.93 -2.50 -6.00
N PRO A 347 -2.80 -2.44 -6.74
CA PRO A 347 -1.50 -2.17 -6.13
C PRO A 347 -1.46 -0.80 -5.44
N ALA A 348 -2.15 0.20 -5.97
CA ALA A 348 -2.26 1.51 -5.38
C ALA A 348 -2.86 1.47 -3.97
N ILE A 349 -3.96 0.74 -3.76
CA ILE A 349 -4.59 0.56 -2.45
C ILE A 349 -3.67 -0.25 -1.52
N MET A 350 -3.03 -1.31 -2.03
CA MET A 350 -2.08 -2.09 -1.23
C MET A 350 -0.87 -1.25 -0.77
N SER A 351 -0.40 -0.31 -1.58
CA SER A 351 0.71 0.58 -1.23
C SER A 351 0.34 1.62 -0.17
N SER A 352 -0.96 1.86 0.08
CA SER A 352 -1.41 2.78 1.13
C SER A 352 -0.93 2.41 2.54
N ARG A 353 -0.41 1.20 2.72
CA ARG A 353 0.22 0.73 3.98
C ARG A 353 1.39 1.60 4.44
N ILE A 354 2.07 2.28 3.51
CA ILE A 354 3.18 3.21 3.84
C ILE A 354 2.71 4.46 4.59
N ILE A 355 1.40 4.73 4.61
CA ILE A 355 0.81 5.88 5.28
C ILE A 355 0.54 5.52 6.74
N GLU A 356 1.22 6.20 7.65
CA GLU A 356 1.15 5.95 9.08
C GLU A 356 -0.20 6.34 9.69
N SER A 357 -0.72 7.52 9.32
CA SER A 357 -2.03 7.99 9.77
C SER A 357 -3.16 7.13 9.20
N ARG A 358 -3.93 6.47 10.09
CA ARG A 358 -5.10 5.69 9.70
C ARG A 358 -6.14 6.53 8.94
N LYS A 359 -6.31 7.80 9.33
CA LYS A 359 -7.20 8.76 8.68
C LYS A 359 -6.76 8.98 7.23
N ALA A 360 -5.51 9.42 7.02
CA ALA A 360 -4.98 9.68 5.68
C ALA A 360 -4.97 8.42 4.81
N ARG A 361 -4.65 7.25 5.38
CA ARG A 361 -4.68 5.96 4.67
C ARG A 361 -6.08 5.61 4.18
N LEU A 362 -7.10 5.72 5.03
CA LEU A 362 -8.49 5.45 4.65
C LEU A 362 -8.98 6.42 3.57
N VAL A 363 -8.74 7.72 3.73
CA VAL A 363 -9.14 8.70 2.72
C VAL A 363 -8.45 8.43 1.40
N THR A 364 -7.14 8.13 1.41
CA THR A 364 -6.37 7.79 0.20
C THR A 364 -6.96 6.56 -0.50
N MET A 365 -7.29 5.49 0.24
CA MET A 365 -7.93 4.29 -0.33
C MET A 365 -9.29 4.59 -0.94
N LEU A 366 -10.08 5.47 -0.32
CA LEU A 366 -11.41 5.83 -0.81
C LEU A 366 -11.36 6.68 -2.07
N VAL A 367 -10.43 7.62 -2.21
CA VAL A 367 -10.34 8.50 -3.38
C VAL A 367 -9.57 7.89 -4.54
N ASN A 368 -8.77 6.85 -4.30
CA ASN A 368 -7.95 6.20 -5.32
C ASN A 368 -8.77 5.69 -6.53
N PRO A 369 -9.98 5.11 -6.39
CA PRO A 369 -10.78 4.68 -7.52
C PRO A 369 -11.18 5.79 -8.51
N LEU A 370 -11.07 7.06 -8.13
CA LEU A 370 -11.30 8.21 -9.02
C LEU A 370 -10.11 8.48 -9.96
N MET A 371 -8.94 7.88 -9.69
CA MET A 371 -7.82 7.89 -10.63
C MET A 371 -8.09 6.91 -11.76
N SER A 372 -7.94 7.39 -13.00
CA SER A 372 -8.21 6.57 -14.18
C SER A 372 -7.13 5.50 -14.35
N CYS A 373 -7.45 4.24 -14.11
CA CYS A 373 -6.51 3.14 -14.35
C CYS A 373 -6.42 2.78 -15.85
N SER A 374 -5.35 2.08 -16.22
CA SER A 374 -5.07 1.66 -17.60
C SER A 374 -6.19 0.82 -18.24
N ALA A 375 -6.90 0.00 -17.46
CA ALA A 375 -8.01 -0.83 -17.93
C ALA A 375 -9.22 -0.02 -18.45
N ARG A 376 -9.29 1.28 -18.16
CA ARG A 376 -10.32 2.18 -18.71
C ARG A 376 -9.91 2.84 -20.02
N LEU A 377 -8.61 2.83 -20.35
CA LEU A 377 -8.09 3.51 -21.53
C LEU A 377 -8.72 3.00 -22.84
N PRO A 378 -8.92 1.68 -23.06
CA PRO A 378 -9.51 1.18 -24.30
C PRO A 378 -10.88 1.81 -24.60
N ILE A 379 -11.78 1.92 -23.61
CA ILE A 379 -13.10 2.54 -23.83
C ILE A 379 -12.99 4.02 -24.18
N TYR A 380 -12.01 4.74 -23.61
CA TYR A 380 -11.80 6.13 -23.97
C TYR A 380 -11.31 6.26 -25.42
N LEU A 381 -10.34 5.42 -25.83
CA LEU A 381 -9.79 5.47 -27.18
C LEU A 381 -10.86 5.14 -28.23
N VAL A 382 -11.67 4.12 -27.99
CA VAL A 382 -12.75 3.73 -28.89
C VAL A 382 -13.81 4.84 -28.99
N MET A 383 -14.30 5.35 -27.86
CA MET A 383 -15.32 6.43 -27.85
C MET A 383 -14.78 7.75 -28.40
N ILE A 384 -13.54 8.10 -28.10
CA ILE A 384 -12.91 9.32 -28.62
C ILE A 384 -12.68 9.19 -30.13
N GLY A 385 -12.18 8.05 -30.60
CA GLY A 385 -11.96 7.77 -32.00
C GLY A 385 -13.27 7.89 -32.83
N ALA A 386 -14.34 7.32 -32.28
CA ALA A 386 -15.65 7.33 -32.93
C ALA A 386 -16.32 8.73 -32.95
N PHE A 387 -16.35 9.44 -31.82
CA PHE A 387 -17.19 10.64 -31.67
C PHE A 387 -16.44 11.97 -31.64
N PHE A 388 -15.09 11.96 -31.49
CA PHE A 388 -14.28 13.19 -31.36
C PHE A 388 -13.05 13.21 -32.27
N PRO A 389 -13.18 12.94 -33.59
CA PRO A 389 -12.05 12.97 -34.50
C PRO A 389 -11.37 14.36 -34.47
N GLY A 390 -10.05 14.37 -34.33
CA GLY A 390 -9.24 15.61 -34.28
C GLY A 390 -9.19 16.33 -32.94
N LYS A 391 -9.93 15.90 -31.89
CA LYS A 391 -9.89 16.49 -30.53
C LYS A 391 -9.51 15.46 -29.47
N ALA A 392 -8.96 14.32 -29.84
CA ALA A 392 -8.71 13.18 -28.97
C ALA A 392 -7.89 13.54 -27.72
N SER A 393 -6.77 14.23 -27.90
CA SER A 393 -5.88 14.61 -26.79
C SER A 393 -6.56 15.55 -25.78
N LEU A 394 -7.40 16.49 -26.27
CA LEU A 394 -8.09 17.44 -25.40
C LEU A 394 -9.18 16.75 -24.57
N ILE A 395 -9.96 15.86 -25.19
CA ILE A 395 -11.00 15.09 -24.52
C ILE A 395 -10.38 14.17 -23.47
N LEU A 396 -9.32 13.43 -23.84
CA LEU A 396 -8.62 12.56 -22.91
C LEU A 396 -8.06 13.35 -21.72
N LEU A 397 -7.40 14.49 -21.97
CA LEU A 397 -6.88 15.36 -20.91
C LEU A 397 -8.00 15.84 -19.99
N SER A 398 -9.18 16.20 -20.54
CA SER A 398 -10.32 16.66 -19.74
C SER A 398 -10.85 15.57 -18.81
N ILE A 399 -10.92 14.31 -19.27
CA ILE A 399 -11.35 13.16 -18.46
C ILE A 399 -10.39 12.97 -17.26
N TYR A 400 -9.08 12.97 -17.52
CA TYR A 400 -8.08 12.84 -16.44
C TYR A 400 -8.13 14.03 -15.47
N ALA A 401 -8.27 15.25 -15.98
CA ALA A 401 -8.39 16.45 -15.15
C ALA A 401 -9.62 16.42 -14.24
N ILE A 402 -10.77 15.99 -14.76
CA ILE A 402 -12.01 15.82 -13.98
C ILE A 402 -11.82 14.75 -12.90
N GLY A 403 -11.21 13.62 -13.22
CA GLY A 403 -10.90 12.58 -12.23
C GLY A 403 -10.05 13.09 -11.07
N ILE A 404 -8.98 13.83 -11.37
CA ILE A 404 -8.12 14.46 -10.36
C ILE A 404 -8.90 15.48 -9.54
N LEU A 405 -9.69 16.34 -10.19
CA LEU A 405 -10.48 17.37 -9.51
C LEU A 405 -11.49 16.74 -8.53
N LEU A 406 -12.17 15.69 -8.96
CA LEU A 406 -13.11 14.95 -8.11
C LEU A 406 -12.39 14.26 -6.95
N ALA A 407 -11.22 13.69 -7.18
CA ALA A 407 -10.41 13.10 -6.11
C ALA A 407 -10.00 14.14 -5.07
N VAL A 408 -9.57 15.34 -5.49
CA VAL A 408 -9.27 16.46 -4.59
C VAL A 408 -10.49 16.89 -3.79
N LEU A 409 -11.64 17.02 -4.46
CA LEU A 409 -12.90 17.42 -3.82
C LEU A 409 -13.33 16.39 -2.77
N MET A 410 -13.36 15.12 -3.16
CA MET A 410 -13.77 14.03 -2.26
C MET A 410 -12.79 13.82 -1.11
N ALA A 411 -11.48 13.98 -1.35
CA ALA A 411 -10.49 13.94 -0.29
C ALA A 411 -10.77 14.99 0.79
N ARG A 412 -11.07 16.23 0.40
CA ARG A 412 -11.44 17.31 1.33
C ARG A 412 -12.73 17.01 2.10
N ILE A 413 -13.75 16.51 1.40
CA ILE A 413 -15.02 16.14 2.02
C ILE A 413 -14.81 15.04 3.05
N PHE A 414 -14.09 13.97 2.68
CA PHE A 414 -13.87 12.84 3.58
C PHE A 414 -12.99 13.21 4.77
N THR A 415 -11.95 14.01 4.57
CA THR A 415 -11.08 14.47 5.66
C THR A 415 -11.85 15.35 6.66
N LYS A 416 -12.78 16.19 6.17
CA LYS A 416 -13.52 17.12 7.02
C LYS A 416 -14.69 16.45 7.74
N PHE A 417 -15.45 15.58 7.05
CA PHE A 417 -16.74 15.10 7.55
C PHE A 417 -16.77 13.62 7.90
N LEU A 418 -15.98 12.78 7.24
CA LEU A 418 -16.14 11.32 7.32
C LEU A 418 -15.19 10.69 8.34
N VAL A 419 -13.93 11.07 8.34
CA VAL A 419 -12.88 10.44 9.14
C VAL A 419 -12.27 11.45 10.11
N LYS A 420 -12.70 11.36 11.38
CA LYS A 420 -12.14 12.16 12.48
C LYS A 420 -10.87 11.47 13.00
N GLY A 421 -9.86 12.24 13.31
CA GLY A 421 -8.59 11.77 13.89
C GLY A 421 -7.59 12.91 13.97
N ASP A 422 -6.64 12.79 14.89
CA ASP A 422 -5.58 13.77 15.04
C ASP A 422 -4.60 13.67 13.86
N ASP A 423 -4.20 14.82 13.35
CA ASP A 423 -3.15 14.92 12.35
C ASP A 423 -1.81 14.87 13.09
N SER A 424 -1.13 13.73 13.04
CA SER A 424 0.22 13.62 13.57
C SER A 424 1.16 14.49 12.74
N PRO A 425 2.04 15.29 13.40
CA PRO A 425 3.03 16.08 12.69
C PRO A 425 3.94 15.15 11.88
N PHE A 426 4.19 15.53 10.64
CA PHE A 426 4.97 14.74 9.72
C PHE A 426 6.41 15.23 9.66
N VAL A 427 7.33 14.39 10.07
CA VAL A 427 8.76 14.58 9.85
C VAL A 427 9.22 13.51 8.86
N MET A 428 9.60 13.91 7.65
CA MET A 428 10.13 13.00 6.64
C MET A 428 11.65 13.10 6.61
N GLU A 429 12.31 12.02 7.02
CA GLU A 429 13.73 11.85 6.74
C GLU A 429 13.90 11.41 5.28
N LEU A 430 14.78 12.11 4.55
CA LEU A 430 15.13 11.75 3.19
C LEU A 430 16.30 10.76 3.24
N PRO A 431 16.08 9.46 2.93
CA PRO A 431 17.14 8.47 2.92
C PRO A 431 18.18 8.83 1.84
N PRO A 432 19.48 8.49 2.02
CA PRO A 432 20.49 8.73 0.98
C PRO A 432 20.13 7.94 -0.29
N TYR A 433 20.52 8.50 -1.46
CA TYR A 433 20.35 7.78 -2.72
C TYR A 433 21.21 6.52 -2.75
N ARG A 434 20.59 5.44 -3.21
CA ARG A 434 21.26 4.14 -3.36
C ARG A 434 20.88 3.49 -4.66
N MET A 435 21.85 2.87 -5.32
CA MET A 435 21.54 2.02 -6.47
C MET A 435 20.93 0.70 -5.98
N PRO A 436 19.67 0.42 -6.32
CA PRO A 436 19.04 -0.84 -5.95
C PRO A 436 19.73 -2.01 -6.64
N THR A 437 19.89 -3.12 -5.92
CA THR A 437 20.41 -4.34 -6.54
C THR A 437 19.33 -5.04 -7.35
N ALA A 438 19.64 -5.50 -8.56
CA ALA A 438 18.67 -6.18 -9.43
C ALA A 438 18.00 -7.37 -8.72
N LYS A 439 18.74 -8.12 -7.90
CA LYS A 439 18.22 -9.27 -7.12
C LYS A 439 17.11 -8.83 -6.14
N VAL A 440 17.28 -7.72 -5.46
CA VAL A 440 16.29 -7.21 -4.49
C VAL A 440 15.04 -6.71 -5.22
N VAL A 441 15.20 -5.90 -6.27
CA VAL A 441 14.08 -5.38 -7.06
C VAL A 441 13.26 -6.51 -7.69
N LEU A 442 13.92 -7.51 -8.31
CA LEU A 442 13.23 -8.67 -8.90
C LEU A 442 12.50 -9.51 -7.84
N ARG A 443 13.11 -9.70 -6.66
CA ARG A 443 12.47 -10.41 -5.55
C ARG A 443 11.21 -9.66 -5.06
N HIS A 444 11.31 -8.35 -4.81
CA HIS A 444 10.17 -7.52 -4.40
C HIS A 444 9.05 -7.54 -5.45
N THR A 445 9.43 -7.43 -6.73
CA THR A 445 8.49 -7.52 -7.86
C THR A 445 7.76 -8.85 -7.86
N TRP A 446 8.49 -9.97 -7.73
CA TRP A 446 7.91 -11.31 -7.71
C TRP A 446 7.02 -11.54 -6.50
N GLU A 447 7.43 -11.12 -5.31
CA GLU A 447 6.62 -11.25 -4.09
C GLU A 447 5.31 -10.46 -4.18
N LYS A 448 5.36 -9.21 -4.67
CA LYS A 448 4.17 -8.38 -4.91
C LYS A 448 3.26 -9.01 -5.97
N GLY A 449 3.82 -9.51 -7.08
CA GLY A 449 3.07 -10.21 -8.12
C GLY A 449 2.44 -11.52 -7.65
N LYS A 450 3.16 -12.33 -6.88
CA LYS A 450 2.63 -13.56 -6.26
C LYS A 450 1.48 -13.24 -5.30
N GLN A 451 1.62 -12.19 -4.49
CA GLN A 451 0.54 -11.73 -3.60
C GLN A 451 -0.69 -11.28 -4.38
N TYR A 452 -0.50 -10.56 -5.50
CA TYR A 452 -1.58 -10.16 -6.39
C TYR A 452 -2.34 -11.37 -6.93
N LEU A 453 -1.65 -12.32 -7.56
CA LEU A 453 -2.27 -13.54 -8.10
C LEU A 453 -3.00 -14.36 -7.03
N LYS A 454 -2.37 -14.57 -5.87
CA LYS A 454 -2.97 -15.34 -4.78
C LYS A 454 -4.24 -14.69 -4.22
N LYS A 455 -4.29 -13.36 -4.19
CA LYS A 455 -5.41 -12.62 -3.61
C LYS A 455 -6.53 -12.36 -4.61
N MET A 456 -6.17 -12.04 -5.85
CA MET A 456 -7.13 -11.57 -6.86
C MET A 456 -7.62 -12.68 -7.78
N GLY A 457 -6.77 -13.67 -8.11
CA GLY A 457 -7.10 -14.72 -9.07
C GLY A 457 -8.39 -15.48 -8.73
N GLY A 458 -8.55 -15.91 -7.47
CA GLY A 458 -9.77 -16.62 -7.06
C GLY A 458 -11.03 -15.74 -7.08
N ILE A 459 -10.91 -14.46 -6.71
CA ILE A 459 -12.04 -13.52 -6.69
C ILE A 459 -12.49 -13.22 -8.12
N ILE A 460 -11.54 -12.99 -9.02
CA ILE A 460 -11.83 -12.69 -10.43
C ILE A 460 -12.42 -13.92 -11.12
N MET A 461 -11.88 -15.10 -10.87
CA MET A 461 -12.43 -16.35 -11.40
C MET A 461 -13.91 -16.54 -11.04
N VAL A 462 -14.25 -16.35 -9.76
CA VAL A 462 -15.65 -16.45 -9.31
C VAL A 462 -16.52 -15.38 -9.97
N ALA A 463 -16.02 -14.15 -10.07
CA ALA A 463 -16.74 -13.06 -10.74
C ALA A 463 -16.97 -13.34 -12.23
N SER A 464 -15.97 -13.87 -12.93
CA SER A 464 -16.09 -14.24 -14.36
C SER A 464 -17.12 -15.35 -14.58
N ILE A 465 -17.11 -16.36 -13.73
CA ILE A 465 -18.12 -17.43 -13.80
C ILE A 465 -19.55 -16.88 -13.60
N ILE A 466 -19.72 -15.95 -12.65
CA ILE A 466 -21.03 -15.32 -12.40
C ILE A 466 -21.46 -14.48 -13.61
N ILE A 467 -20.58 -13.66 -14.18
CA ILE A 467 -20.89 -12.84 -15.35
C ILE A 467 -21.20 -13.71 -16.55
N TRP A 468 -20.39 -14.76 -16.79
CA TRP A 468 -20.66 -15.72 -17.85
C TRP A 468 -22.04 -16.38 -17.66
N PHE A 469 -22.37 -16.86 -16.46
CA PHE A 469 -23.67 -17.46 -16.17
C PHE A 469 -24.84 -16.50 -16.45
N LEU A 470 -24.71 -15.24 -16.05
CA LEU A 470 -25.74 -14.21 -16.30
C LEU A 470 -25.87 -13.87 -17.79
N GLY A 471 -24.79 -13.94 -18.56
CA GLY A 471 -24.80 -13.70 -20.01
C GLY A 471 -25.25 -14.91 -20.83
N TYR A 472 -25.01 -16.14 -20.32
CA TYR A 472 -25.31 -17.36 -21.03
C TYR A 472 -26.78 -17.78 -20.92
N TYR A 473 -27.39 -17.68 -19.74
CA TYR A 473 -28.76 -18.13 -19.47
C TYR A 473 -29.78 -16.98 -19.60
N PRO A 474 -31.13 -17.31 -19.90
CA PRO A 474 -31.75 -18.64 -19.82
C PRO A 474 -31.68 -19.46 -21.11
N ASN A 475 -31.54 -18.92 -22.30
CA ASN A 475 -31.82 -19.62 -23.56
C ASN A 475 -30.72 -19.41 -24.61
N HIS A 476 -29.51 -19.89 -24.37
CA HIS A 476 -28.39 -19.75 -25.30
C HIS A 476 -28.64 -20.34 -26.70
N GLU A 477 -29.27 -21.52 -26.79
CA GLU A 477 -29.50 -22.26 -28.05
C GLU A 477 -30.67 -21.72 -28.89
N ALA A 478 -31.44 -20.77 -28.39
CA ALA A 478 -32.67 -20.28 -29.02
C ALA A 478 -32.47 -19.09 -30.01
N TYR A 479 -31.27 -18.52 -30.05
CA TYR A 479 -31.01 -17.29 -30.78
C TYR A 479 -29.92 -17.46 -31.84
N GLU A 480 -30.08 -16.83 -33.00
CA GLU A 480 -29.13 -16.92 -34.11
C GLU A 480 -27.93 -15.99 -33.97
N THR A 481 -28.08 -14.90 -33.19
CA THR A 481 -27.02 -13.89 -33.01
C THR A 481 -26.63 -13.72 -31.55
N THR A 482 -25.36 -13.46 -31.32
CA THR A 482 -24.82 -13.20 -29.95
C THR A 482 -25.48 -11.99 -29.30
N ALA A 483 -25.87 -10.97 -30.08
CA ALA A 483 -26.56 -9.79 -29.56
C ALA A 483 -27.99 -10.10 -29.08
N GLU A 484 -28.78 -10.91 -29.81
CA GLU A 484 -30.12 -11.33 -29.39
C GLU A 484 -30.05 -12.23 -28.14
N GLN A 485 -29.05 -13.09 -28.09
CA GLN A 485 -28.79 -13.90 -26.91
C GLN A 485 -28.50 -13.03 -25.67
N GLN A 486 -27.58 -12.06 -25.79
CA GLN A 486 -27.27 -11.14 -24.70
C GLN A 486 -28.45 -10.28 -24.28
N GLU A 487 -29.28 -9.83 -25.24
CA GLU A 487 -30.50 -9.06 -24.96
C GLU A 487 -31.51 -9.83 -24.08
N ASN A 488 -31.65 -11.13 -24.34
CA ASN A 488 -32.62 -11.98 -23.64
C ASN A 488 -32.01 -12.74 -22.45
N SER A 489 -30.70 -12.61 -22.21
CA SER A 489 -29.99 -13.18 -21.07
C SER A 489 -30.38 -12.49 -19.75
N TYR A 490 -29.99 -13.09 -18.61
CA TYR A 490 -30.21 -12.46 -17.31
C TYR A 490 -29.49 -11.11 -17.18
N ILE A 491 -28.30 -10.94 -17.78
CA ILE A 491 -27.61 -9.64 -17.77
C ILE A 491 -28.35 -8.61 -18.64
N GLY A 492 -28.96 -9.05 -19.76
CA GLY A 492 -29.82 -8.22 -20.60
C GLY A 492 -31.06 -7.75 -19.88
N GLN A 493 -31.73 -8.65 -19.16
CA GLN A 493 -32.91 -8.31 -18.35
C GLN A 493 -32.55 -7.34 -17.23
N LEU A 494 -31.38 -7.51 -16.58
CA LEU A 494 -30.87 -6.56 -15.60
C LEU A 494 -30.54 -5.21 -16.24
N GLY A 495 -29.97 -5.17 -17.44
CA GLY A 495 -29.73 -3.96 -18.20
C GLY A 495 -31.02 -3.18 -18.45
N LYS A 496 -32.06 -3.87 -18.95
CA LYS A 496 -33.40 -3.29 -19.15
C LYS A 496 -34.07 -2.81 -17.86
N ALA A 497 -33.85 -3.54 -16.75
CA ALA A 497 -34.36 -3.14 -15.44
C ALA A 497 -33.68 -1.88 -14.88
N ILE A 498 -32.42 -1.64 -15.22
CA ILE A 498 -31.65 -0.46 -14.80
C ILE A 498 -31.88 0.72 -15.74
N GLU A 499 -32.33 0.51 -16.99
CA GLU A 499 -32.52 1.52 -17.99
C GLU A 499 -33.28 2.76 -17.49
N PRO A 500 -34.42 2.66 -16.76
CA PRO A 500 -35.10 3.84 -16.23
C PRO A 500 -34.25 4.71 -15.31
N ALA A 501 -33.24 4.13 -14.66
CA ALA A 501 -32.33 4.87 -13.78
C ALA A 501 -31.20 5.57 -14.54
N ILE A 502 -30.82 5.07 -15.73
CA ILE A 502 -29.74 5.61 -16.55
C ILE A 502 -30.25 6.41 -17.78
N GLU A 503 -31.51 6.27 -18.16
CA GLU A 503 -32.16 7.06 -19.21
C GLU A 503 -32.01 8.59 -19.01
N PRO A 504 -32.11 9.15 -17.77
CA PRO A 504 -31.87 10.57 -17.54
C PRO A 504 -30.46 11.05 -17.86
N LEU A 505 -29.52 10.12 -18.07
CA LEU A 505 -28.13 10.35 -18.48
C LEU A 505 -27.98 10.29 -20.02
N GLY A 506 -29.05 9.91 -20.74
CA GLY A 506 -29.06 9.62 -22.17
C GLY A 506 -28.51 8.23 -22.51
N PHE A 507 -28.42 7.31 -21.54
CA PHE A 507 -27.90 5.96 -21.72
C PHE A 507 -29.02 4.96 -21.99
N ASP A 508 -28.80 4.04 -22.91
CA ASP A 508 -29.72 2.93 -23.21
C ASP A 508 -29.37 1.68 -22.40
N TRP A 509 -30.19 0.65 -22.49
CA TRP A 509 -29.98 -0.63 -21.81
C TRP A 509 -28.69 -1.34 -22.23
N LYS A 510 -28.21 -1.18 -23.49
CA LYS A 510 -26.95 -1.76 -23.98
C LYS A 510 -25.75 -1.14 -23.26
N MET A 511 -25.75 0.16 -23.08
CA MET A 511 -24.78 0.86 -22.24
C MET A 511 -24.86 0.40 -20.78
N GLY A 512 -26.09 0.11 -20.30
CA GLY A 512 -26.33 -0.49 -18.98
C GLY A 512 -25.67 -1.86 -18.82
N ILE A 513 -25.76 -2.74 -19.82
CA ILE A 513 -25.04 -4.04 -19.81
C ILE A 513 -23.53 -3.81 -19.80
N GLY A 514 -23.00 -2.88 -20.59
CA GLY A 514 -21.59 -2.52 -20.55
C GLY A 514 -21.12 -2.07 -19.16
N ILE A 515 -21.93 -1.26 -18.47
CA ILE A 515 -21.65 -0.85 -17.08
C ILE A 515 -21.61 -2.07 -16.14
N LEU A 516 -22.57 -2.99 -16.26
CA LEU A 516 -22.63 -4.20 -15.43
C LEU A 516 -21.43 -5.14 -15.68
N SER A 517 -21.08 -5.39 -16.94
CA SER A 517 -19.93 -6.21 -17.32
C SER A 517 -18.62 -5.62 -16.79
N GLY A 518 -18.47 -4.29 -16.84
CA GLY A 518 -17.31 -3.57 -16.32
C GLY A 518 -17.18 -3.57 -14.80
N ILE A 519 -18.12 -4.11 -14.03
CA ILE A 519 -17.96 -4.38 -12.60
C ILE A 519 -16.95 -5.50 -12.38
N GLY A 520 -16.97 -6.52 -13.22
CA GLY A 520 -16.00 -7.62 -13.18
C GLY A 520 -14.61 -7.14 -13.60
N ALA A 521 -14.50 -6.67 -14.82
CA ALA A 521 -13.26 -6.15 -15.41
C ALA A 521 -13.63 -4.99 -16.35
N LYS A 522 -12.88 -3.89 -16.25
CA LYS A 522 -13.22 -2.64 -16.96
C LYS A 522 -13.06 -2.74 -18.47
N GLU A 523 -12.15 -3.56 -18.94
CA GLU A 523 -11.91 -3.86 -20.35
C GLU A 523 -13.12 -4.54 -21.02
N LEU A 524 -13.93 -5.29 -20.26
CA LEU A 524 -15.12 -5.95 -20.80
C LEU A 524 -16.20 -4.97 -21.29
N VAL A 525 -16.15 -3.71 -20.87
CA VAL A 525 -17.08 -2.67 -21.35
C VAL A 525 -17.01 -2.54 -22.87
N VAL A 526 -15.79 -2.52 -23.43
CA VAL A 526 -15.57 -2.34 -24.88
C VAL A 526 -16.09 -3.53 -25.68
N SER A 527 -15.67 -4.74 -25.31
CA SER A 527 -16.09 -5.96 -26.00
C SER A 527 -17.61 -6.16 -25.90
N THR A 528 -18.22 -5.90 -24.74
CA THR A 528 -19.68 -5.99 -24.57
C THR A 528 -20.41 -4.98 -25.47
N LEU A 529 -19.96 -3.73 -25.54
CA LEU A 529 -20.57 -2.73 -26.42
C LEU A 529 -20.35 -3.08 -27.90
N GLY A 530 -19.16 -3.59 -28.25
CA GLY A 530 -18.87 -4.08 -29.59
C GLY A 530 -19.89 -5.13 -30.02
N VAL A 531 -20.02 -6.21 -29.27
CA VAL A 531 -20.98 -7.29 -29.57
C VAL A 531 -22.43 -6.79 -29.68
N LEU A 532 -22.86 -5.90 -28.76
CA LEU A 532 -24.26 -5.42 -28.72
C LEU A 532 -24.61 -4.44 -29.84
N TYR A 533 -23.65 -3.69 -30.37
CA TYR A 533 -23.89 -2.71 -31.39
C TYR A 533 -23.46 -3.12 -32.80
N THR A 534 -22.41 -3.96 -32.94
CA THR A 534 -21.83 -4.35 -34.22
C THR A 534 -22.09 -5.81 -34.61
N ASN A 535 -22.47 -6.68 -33.68
CA ASN A 535 -22.54 -8.15 -33.82
C ASN A 535 -21.17 -8.81 -34.17
N GLU A 536 -20.06 -8.12 -33.96
CA GLU A 536 -18.72 -8.59 -34.24
C GLU A 536 -17.87 -8.48 -32.97
N ASP A 537 -16.99 -9.47 -32.75
CA ASP A 537 -16.11 -9.52 -31.57
C ASP A 537 -14.93 -8.56 -31.69
N ASP A 538 -14.51 -8.21 -32.92
CA ASP A 538 -13.40 -7.28 -33.20
C ASP A 538 -13.98 -5.94 -33.72
N VAL A 539 -13.78 -4.88 -32.96
CA VAL A 539 -14.37 -3.58 -33.18
C VAL A 539 -13.31 -2.61 -33.72
N ASP A 540 -13.26 -2.44 -35.03
CA ASP A 540 -12.52 -1.34 -35.64
C ASP A 540 -13.17 0.00 -35.30
N THR A 541 -12.37 0.98 -34.88
CA THR A 541 -12.85 2.30 -34.42
C THR A 541 -13.69 3.07 -35.41
N VAL A 542 -13.56 2.81 -36.70
CA VAL A 542 -14.26 3.49 -37.79
C VAL A 542 -15.75 3.06 -37.90
N ASP A 543 -16.06 1.81 -37.57
CA ASP A 543 -17.42 1.25 -37.70
C ASP A 543 -18.35 1.64 -36.55
N LEU A 544 -17.81 1.95 -35.37
CA LEU A 544 -18.63 2.25 -34.18
C LEU A 544 -19.42 3.58 -34.32
N SER A 545 -18.85 4.60 -34.96
CA SER A 545 -19.49 5.91 -35.05
C SER A 545 -20.76 5.94 -35.94
N GLU A 546 -20.84 5.02 -36.91
CA GLU A 546 -21.99 4.91 -37.80
C GLU A 546 -23.10 3.98 -37.25
N ARG A 547 -22.71 3.03 -36.38
CA ARG A 547 -23.60 1.99 -35.85
C ARG A 547 -24.17 2.28 -34.48
N ILE A 548 -23.47 3.08 -33.65
CA ILE A 548 -23.97 3.45 -32.31
C ILE A 548 -24.77 4.75 -32.40
N PRO A 549 -26.10 4.73 -32.20
CA PRO A 549 -26.98 5.90 -32.36
C PRO A 549 -26.94 6.80 -31.12
N ILE A 550 -25.72 7.23 -30.69
CA ILE A 550 -25.57 8.15 -29.57
C ILE A 550 -24.91 9.46 -29.99
N THR A 551 -25.22 10.52 -29.27
CA THR A 551 -24.62 11.83 -29.52
C THR A 551 -23.23 11.93 -28.90
N PRO A 552 -22.32 12.80 -29.38
CA PRO A 552 -21.03 13.03 -28.75
C PRO A 552 -21.13 13.44 -27.27
N LEU A 553 -22.23 14.15 -26.90
CA LEU A 553 -22.49 14.51 -25.50
C LEU A 553 -22.72 13.28 -24.61
N VAL A 554 -23.51 12.32 -25.10
CA VAL A 554 -23.77 11.05 -24.41
C VAL A 554 -22.50 10.22 -24.30
N ALA A 555 -21.71 10.12 -25.38
CA ALA A 555 -20.43 9.43 -25.37
C ALA A 555 -19.46 10.01 -24.33
N TYR A 556 -19.39 11.35 -24.22
CA TYR A 556 -18.59 12.02 -23.21
C TYR A 556 -19.10 11.75 -21.79
N GLY A 557 -20.41 11.85 -21.57
CA GLY A 557 -21.05 11.48 -20.29
C GLY A 557 -20.77 10.04 -19.89
N TYR A 558 -20.82 9.11 -20.85
CA TYR A 558 -20.52 7.70 -20.61
C TYR A 558 -19.05 7.46 -20.20
N MET A 559 -18.10 8.09 -20.88
CA MET A 559 -16.68 8.02 -20.51
C MET A 559 -16.44 8.53 -19.08
N LEU A 560 -17.10 9.63 -18.68
CA LEU A 560 -17.02 10.14 -17.31
C LEU A 560 -17.71 9.22 -16.30
N PHE A 561 -18.83 8.61 -16.69
CA PHE A 561 -19.47 7.61 -15.85
C PHE A 561 -18.54 6.42 -15.61
N VAL A 562 -17.93 5.87 -16.68
CA VAL A 562 -16.97 4.76 -16.60
C VAL A 562 -15.72 5.13 -15.79
N LEU A 563 -15.30 6.39 -15.84
CA LEU A 563 -14.22 6.89 -14.99
C LEU A 563 -14.52 6.74 -13.49
N ILE A 564 -15.74 7.10 -13.08
CA ILE A 564 -16.06 7.36 -11.67
C ILE A 564 -16.75 6.17 -11.00
N TYR A 565 -17.64 5.46 -11.74
CA TYR A 565 -18.55 4.46 -11.17
C TYR A 565 -17.84 3.31 -10.49
N PHE A 566 -18.60 2.44 -9.93
CA PHE A 566 -18.27 1.23 -9.19
C PHE A 566 -16.84 0.71 -9.48
N PRO A 567 -15.94 0.64 -8.49
CA PRO A 567 -14.60 0.09 -8.69
C PRO A 567 -14.68 -1.38 -9.10
N CYS A 568 -13.69 -1.90 -9.84
CA CYS A 568 -13.67 -3.33 -10.15
C CYS A 568 -13.64 -4.17 -8.86
N ILE A 569 -14.17 -5.40 -8.93
CA ILE A 569 -14.28 -6.31 -7.77
C ILE A 569 -12.92 -6.51 -7.08
N ALA A 570 -11.83 -6.58 -7.83
CA ALA A 570 -10.48 -6.68 -7.30
C ALA A 570 -10.10 -5.47 -6.43
N THR A 571 -10.48 -4.25 -6.84
CA THR A 571 -10.27 -3.02 -6.07
C THR A 571 -11.06 -3.04 -4.77
N LEU A 572 -12.31 -3.47 -4.79
CA LEU A 572 -13.14 -3.59 -3.59
C LEU A 572 -12.59 -4.62 -2.61
N ALA A 573 -12.09 -5.75 -3.11
CA ALA A 573 -11.42 -6.76 -2.29
C ALA A 573 -10.16 -6.21 -1.63
N ALA A 574 -9.37 -5.41 -2.36
CA ALA A 574 -8.20 -4.73 -1.80
C ALA A 574 -8.61 -3.72 -0.71
N ILE A 575 -9.63 -2.89 -0.95
CA ILE A 575 -10.16 -1.95 0.06
C ILE A 575 -10.63 -2.71 1.31
N LYS A 576 -11.43 -3.78 1.16
CA LYS A 576 -11.86 -4.63 2.27
C LYS A 576 -10.68 -5.12 3.11
N GLN A 577 -9.65 -5.62 2.45
CA GLN A 577 -8.49 -6.20 3.13
C GLN A 577 -7.66 -5.14 3.85
N GLU A 578 -7.38 -4.01 3.23
CA GLU A 578 -6.52 -2.96 3.80
C GLU A 578 -7.25 -2.11 4.85
N SER A 579 -8.57 -1.96 4.74
CA SER A 579 -9.39 -1.24 5.73
C SER A 579 -9.84 -2.11 6.92
N GLY A 580 -9.71 -3.44 6.81
CA GLY A 580 -10.10 -4.40 7.83
C GLY A 580 -11.58 -4.77 7.84
N GLY A 581 -12.37 -4.43 6.80
CA GLY A 581 -13.79 -4.79 6.78
C GLY A 581 -14.57 -4.37 5.53
N TRP A 582 -15.76 -4.94 5.36
CA TRP A 582 -16.63 -4.64 4.22
C TRP A 582 -17.21 -3.22 4.22
N LYS A 583 -17.31 -2.58 5.39
CA LYS A 583 -17.92 -1.25 5.54
C LYS A 583 -17.36 -0.23 4.54
N TRP A 584 -16.05 -0.13 4.44
CA TRP A 584 -15.38 0.85 3.58
C TRP A 584 -15.41 0.44 2.10
N ALA A 585 -15.41 -0.85 1.80
CA ALA A 585 -15.55 -1.34 0.42
C ALA A 585 -16.95 -1.04 -0.14
N ILE A 586 -18.01 -1.33 0.65
CA ILE A 586 -19.39 -1.02 0.27
C ILE A 586 -19.58 0.49 0.16
N PHE A 587 -19.06 1.27 1.10
CA PHE A 587 -19.10 2.72 1.03
C PHE A 587 -18.43 3.24 -0.24
N ALA A 588 -17.24 2.72 -0.60
CA ALA A 588 -16.55 3.10 -1.83
C ALA A 588 -17.38 2.82 -3.07
N ALA A 589 -17.97 1.61 -3.18
CA ALA A 589 -18.83 1.23 -4.30
C ALA A 589 -20.06 2.16 -4.42
N THR A 590 -20.72 2.43 -3.31
CA THR A 590 -21.94 3.24 -3.28
C THR A 590 -21.67 4.70 -3.66
N TYR A 591 -20.69 5.34 -2.99
CA TYR A 591 -20.46 6.76 -3.23
C TYR A 591 -19.93 7.03 -4.64
N THR A 592 -19.05 6.15 -5.18
CA THR A 592 -18.52 6.33 -6.54
C THR A 592 -19.64 6.17 -7.58
N THR A 593 -20.57 5.23 -7.39
CA THR A 593 -21.70 5.04 -8.29
C THR A 593 -22.66 6.24 -8.26
N ILE A 594 -23.00 6.74 -7.07
CA ILE A 594 -23.82 7.94 -6.92
C ILE A 594 -23.13 9.16 -7.54
N LEU A 595 -21.83 9.32 -7.30
CA LEU A 595 -21.05 10.42 -7.85
C LEU A 595 -20.99 10.35 -9.39
N ALA A 596 -20.81 9.15 -9.95
CA ALA A 596 -20.81 8.92 -11.39
C ALA A 596 -22.15 9.34 -12.02
N TRP A 597 -23.24 8.93 -11.39
CA TRP A 597 -24.59 9.30 -11.82
C TRP A 597 -24.79 10.81 -11.80
N LEU A 598 -24.43 11.48 -10.71
CA LEU A 598 -24.57 12.94 -10.56
C LEU A 598 -23.74 13.71 -11.60
N VAL A 599 -22.50 13.27 -11.85
CA VAL A 599 -21.61 13.92 -12.82
C VAL A 599 -22.11 13.72 -14.24
N ALA A 600 -22.49 12.50 -14.63
CA ALA A 600 -23.03 12.22 -15.96
C ALA A 600 -24.37 12.93 -16.19
N PHE A 601 -25.25 12.95 -15.19
CA PHE A 601 -26.50 13.70 -15.21
C PHE A 601 -26.25 15.20 -15.43
N GLY A 602 -25.33 15.78 -14.67
CA GLY A 602 -24.96 17.18 -14.80
C GLY A 602 -24.42 17.50 -16.21
N VAL A 603 -23.55 16.65 -16.75
CA VAL A 603 -22.99 16.82 -18.10
C VAL A 603 -24.06 16.72 -19.16
N TYR A 604 -24.94 15.73 -19.06
CA TYR A 604 -26.01 15.53 -20.04
C TYR A 604 -27.05 16.67 -20.01
N GLN A 605 -27.57 17.01 -18.81
CA GLN A 605 -28.59 18.06 -18.67
C GLN A 605 -28.07 19.46 -19.01
N ILE A 606 -26.83 19.78 -18.54
CA ILE A 606 -26.23 21.07 -18.88
C ILE A 606 -25.85 21.13 -20.36
N GLY A 607 -25.25 20.04 -20.89
CA GLY A 607 -24.84 19.98 -22.28
C GLY A 607 -26.02 20.06 -23.25
N SER A 608 -27.15 19.44 -22.92
CA SER A 608 -28.37 19.49 -23.73
C SER A 608 -29.02 20.88 -23.82
N LEU A 609 -28.66 21.82 -22.92
CA LEU A 609 -29.12 23.22 -22.99
C LEU A 609 -28.33 24.04 -24.01
N PHE A 610 -27.15 23.57 -24.44
CA PHE A 610 -26.26 24.29 -25.36
C PHE A 610 -26.21 23.67 -26.78
N ILE A 611 -26.82 22.51 -26.96
CA ILE A 611 -26.97 21.80 -28.24
C ILE A 611 -28.42 21.91 -28.71
#